data_1ce3a8c043fdcfceb5f3205fd5d63f9d
#
_entry.id   1ce3a8c043fdcfceb5f3205fd5d63f9d
#
_cell.length_a   1.000
_cell.length_b   1.000
_cell.length_c   1.000
_cell.angle_alpha   90.00
_cell.angle_beta   90.00
_cell.angle_gamma   90.00
#
_symmetry.space_group_name_H-M   'P 1'
#
loop_
_entity.id
_entity.type
_entity.pdbx_description
1 polymer ?
#
loop_
_entity_poly.entity_id
_entity_poly.type
_entity_poly.pdbx_seq_one_letter_code
_entity_poly.pdbx_strand_id
1 'polypeptide(L)'
;MSEITQTQDSPQIPQQTSEQSTQIPSTDQSSPSQDAPVKNCTNMYTNPDYQHFVVEYRGNILEQVSKYEYLCAAILNRQYAIIAIKPSDLARARKDIPAIVSINFRTMHVLQQISYLDASNISNIKINPYLSLTGRDVLIGIVDTGIDYLNKEFIKEDDTTRIVAIWDQTLPTDPEKGVYLGTTYTNDDINKAIVLSKQGGDPYSIVPSKDENGHGTYVASIAGARGYDKSIEGVANDCEFVVVKLSPSPNFTKTHLENGISNVLTYTSSEIMAGIEFISRTAISKNRPVVIILSTGSTEESHDGNIIFTRYLNTLASNRSTAIICGFGNQGSANGHASAILNNMGETKSSELSIPREMKHLTFRVWCRKPGKAAINIISPSGQNSQFIMPKIRAYRTIKYVKENTTLDVSIFTPEAVTGNQMMVLEFSDIKPGIWTIQLKSQHDDSFRYDIWLPPKETLPDGTQFLNPDPYVTFTIPAATRNALATSYYDQTLNAIVSESGKGFTLENIIKPDLTAPGINLKATSPGGKTVFVSGSSCATAVVAGAIALLFQWGIIDKNDISMNTIKAKCYLLYGTSKRSIDSYPNKEWGWGKLDLEGTFNFISGNRGYAIFSDYIEYFNKNLFIRIPKELGDDIYES
;
A
#
# COMPACT_ATOMS: atom_id res chain seq x y z
N MET A 1 -68.44 -24.96 7.26
CA MET A 1 -68.39 -26.38 6.71
C MET A 1 -66.94 -26.54 6.29
N SER A 2 -66.13 -27.35 6.84
CA SER A 2 -66.12 -28.31 7.95
C SER A 2 -64.74 -28.37 8.53
N GLU A 3 -64.70 -28.32 9.83
CA GLU A 3 -63.57 -28.69 10.69
C GLU A 3 -63.09 -30.13 10.32
N ILE A 4 -61.80 -30.39 10.54
CA ILE A 4 -61.32 -31.60 11.21
C ILE A 4 -59.96 -31.29 11.88
N THR A 5 -59.93 -31.67 13.11
CA THR A 5 -59.07 -31.54 14.27
C THR A 5 -57.84 -32.48 14.24
N GLN A 6 -56.76 -32.00 14.87
CA GLN A 6 -55.77 -32.68 15.75
C GLN A 6 -55.08 -33.99 15.28
N THR A 7 -53.76 -34.06 15.42
CA THR A 7 -53.11 -34.66 16.61
C THR A 7 -51.61 -34.31 16.68
N GLN A 8 -51.17 -34.03 17.89
CA GLN A 8 -49.79 -33.95 18.38
C GLN A 8 -49.09 -35.31 18.25
N ASP A 9 -47.82 -35.32 17.94
CA ASP A 9 -46.85 -36.20 18.58
C ASP A 9 -45.43 -35.63 18.48
N SER A 10 -44.87 -35.33 19.63
CA SER A 10 -43.46 -35.04 19.86
C SER A 10 -42.76 -36.31 20.32
N PRO A 11 -41.59 -36.67 19.77
CA PRO A 11 -40.77 -37.69 20.39
C PRO A 11 -39.77 -37.03 21.36
N GLN A 12 -39.78 -37.56 22.57
CA GLN A 12 -38.90 -37.31 23.68
C GLN A 12 -37.45 -37.70 23.37
N ILE A 13 -36.53 -36.88 23.83
CA ILE A 13 -35.08 -37.14 23.91
C ILE A 13 -34.80 -37.97 25.18
N PRO A 14 -34.08 -39.11 25.12
CA PRO A 14 -33.58 -39.77 26.31
C PRO A 14 -32.32 -39.07 26.82
N GLN A 15 -32.31 -38.66 28.06
CA GLN A 15 -31.12 -38.37 28.82
C GLN A 15 -30.30 -39.63 29.03
N GLN A 16 -29.05 -39.64 28.62
CA GLN A 16 -28.04 -40.53 29.19
C GLN A 16 -26.82 -39.68 29.58
N THR A 17 -26.58 -39.69 30.85
CA THR A 17 -25.38 -39.31 31.57
C THR A 17 -24.23 -40.26 31.25
N SER A 18 -23.10 -39.73 30.79
CA SER A 18 -21.78 -40.22 31.15
C SER A 18 -20.74 -39.15 30.84
N GLU A 19 -20.13 -38.65 31.90
CA GLU A 19 -18.90 -37.89 31.84
C GLU A 19 -17.80 -38.73 31.16
N GLN A 20 -17.31 -38.28 30.04
CA GLN A 20 -15.96 -38.56 29.58
C GLN A 20 -15.34 -37.25 29.09
N SER A 21 -14.45 -36.73 29.96
CA SER A 21 -13.54 -35.66 29.65
C SER A 21 -12.60 -36.10 28.53
N THR A 22 -12.93 -35.72 27.29
CA THR A 22 -11.97 -35.72 26.20
C THR A 22 -11.10 -34.47 26.36
N GLN A 23 -9.92 -34.68 26.91
CA GLN A 23 -8.81 -33.72 26.84
C GLN A 23 -8.56 -33.41 25.38
N ILE A 24 -8.84 -32.16 25.00
CA ILE A 24 -8.30 -31.55 23.77
C ILE A 24 -6.79 -31.49 23.99
N PRO A 25 -5.95 -32.05 23.12
CA PRO A 25 -4.52 -31.90 23.26
C PRO A 25 -4.20 -30.39 23.20
N SER A 26 -3.66 -29.88 24.28
CA SER A 26 -3.01 -28.58 24.30
C SER A 26 -1.91 -28.62 23.24
N THR A 27 -2.16 -27.97 22.10
CA THR A 27 -1.07 -27.65 21.16
C THR A 27 -0.13 -26.72 21.91
N ASP A 28 0.98 -27.31 22.33
CA ASP A 28 2.15 -26.61 22.83
C ASP A 28 2.43 -25.39 21.97
N GLN A 29 2.24 -24.22 22.57
CA GLN A 29 2.78 -22.97 22.07
C GLN A 29 4.29 -22.97 22.38
N SER A 30 5.05 -23.78 21.65
CA SER A 30 6.48 -23.58 21.60
C SER A 30 6.73 -22.30 20.81
N SER A 31 7.07 -21.24 21.51
CA SER A 31 7.81 -20.10 20.95
C SER A 31 8.94 -20.66 20.08
N PRO A 32 9.21 -20.12 18.89
CA PRO A 32 10.33 -20.59 18.08
C PRO A 32 11.60 -20.47 18.93
N SER A 33 12.26 -21.61 19.17
CA SER A 33 13.53 -21.67 19.91
C SER A 33 14.54 -20.76 19.23
N GLN A 34 15.10 -19.82 20.00
CA GLN A 34 16.11 -18.84 19.56
C GLN A 34 17.51 -19.44 19.36
N ASP A 35 17.67 -20.77 19.30
CA ASP A 35 18.97 -21.46 19.31
C ASP A 35 19.46 -21.96 17.94
N ALA A 36 19.02 -21.37 16.82
CA ALA A 36 19.73 -21.57 15.56
C ALA A 36 20.89 -20.56 15.46
N PRO A 37 22.10 -20.97 15.07
CA PRO A 37 23.22 -20.04 14.94
C PRO A 37 22.82 -18.89 14.00
N VAL A 38 22.85 -17.65 14.52
CA VAL A 38 22.45 -16.46 13.79
C VAL A 38 23.46 -16.27 12.66
N LYS A 39 23.08 -16.68 11.46
CA LYS A 39 23.86 -16.44 10.24
C LYS A 39 23.99 -14.94 10.03
N ASN A 40 25.21 -14.42 9.85
CA ASN A 40 25.41 -13.03 9.53
C ASN A 40 24.98 -12.75 8.08
N CYS A 41 23.79 -12.21 7.92
CA CYS A 41 23.16 -11.95 6.62
C CYS A 41 23.32 -10.49 6.15
N THR A 42 23.93 -9.60 6.92
CA THR A 42 23.98 -8.16 6.66
C THR A 42 24.49 -7.86 5.25
N ASN A 43 25.57 -8.54 4.82
CA ASN A 43 26.15 -8.31 3.52
C ASN A 43 25.23 -8.73 2.35
N MET A 44 24.30 -9.67 2.55
CA MET A 44 23.39 -10.08 1.48
C MET A 44 22.24 -9.10 1.31
N TYR A 45 21.79 -8.42 2.39
CA TYR A 45 20.70 -7.44 2.30
C TYR A 45 21.15 -6.08 1.74
N THR A 46 22.44 -5.79 1.73
CA THR A 46 22.98 -4.50 1.24
C THR A 46 23.75 -4.63 -0.09
N ASN A 47 24.06 -5.84 -0.53
CA ASN A 47 24.82 -6.08 -1.76
C ASN A 47 23.92 -6.06 -3.00
N PRO A 48 24.19 -5.25 -4.03
CA PRO A 48 23.39 -5.15 -5.25
C PRO A 48 23.30 -6.45 -6.07
N ASP A 49 24.21 -7.42 -5.86
CA ASP A 49 24.16 -8.73 -6.54
C ASP A 49 23.05 -9.63 -5.97
N TYR A 50 22.57 -9.34 -4.78
CA TYR A 50 21.47 -10.04 -4.13
C TYR A 50 20.16 -9.27 -4.31
N GLN A 51 19.08 -10.01 -4.39
CA GLN A 51 17.73 -9.45 -4.48
C GLN A 51 16.90 -9.95 -3.31
N HIS A 52 16.00 -9.10 -2.83
CA HIS A 52 15.09 -9.45 -1.75
C HIS A 52 13.75 -9.87 -2.34
N PHE A 53 13.22 -11.01 -1.86
CA PHE A 53 11.91 -11.49 -2.25
C PHE A 53 11.07 -11.74 -1.00
N VAL A 54 9.82 -11.31 -1.03
CA VAL A 54 8.84 -11.75 -0.05
C VAL A 54 8.41 -13.16 -0.41
N VAL A 55 8.44 -14.05 0.56
CA VAL A 55 8.00 -15.43 0.41
C VAL A 55 6.88 -15.74 1.39
N GLU A 56 5.88 -16.47 0.93
CA GLU A 56 4.96 -17.17 1.80
C GLU A 56 5.60 -18.50 2.20
N TYR A 57 5.58 -18.84 3.48
CA TYR A 57 6.21 -20.06 3.96
C TYR A 57 5.34 -20.83 4.95
N ARG A 58 5.65 -22.10 5.11
CA ARG A 58 5.07 -22.99 6.12
C ARG A 58 6.16 -23.78 6.82
N GLY A 59 6.04 -23.94 8.13
CA GLY A 59 7.05 -24.63 8.94
C GLY A 59 8.24 -23.75 9.32
N ASN A 60 9.39 -24.34 9.60
CA ASN A 60 10.59 -23.62 10.07
C ASN A 60 11.51 -23.24 8.90
N ILE A 61 11.26 -22.09 8.29
CA ILE A 61 12.07 -21.59 7.16
C ILE A 61 13.50 -21.24 7.60
N LEU A 62 13.71 -20.69 8.81
CA LEU A 62 15.04 -20.28 9.27
C LEU A 62 15.99 -21.49 9.41
N GLU A 63 15.49 -22.59 9.96
CA GLU A 63 16.26 -23.84 10.07
C GLU A 63 16.66 -24.38 8.70
N GLN A 64 15.76 -24.32 7.71
CA GLN A 64 16.08 -24.79 6.36
C GLN A 64 17.08 -23.89 5.68
N VAL A 65 16.94 -22.56 5.80
CA VAL A 65 17.84 -21.56 5.23
C VAL A 65 19.22 -21.60 5.87
N SER A 66 19.32 -21.90 7.17
CA SER A 66 20.62 -21.98 7.86
C SER A 66 21.57 -23.03 7.29
N LYS A 67 21.03 -24.03 6.58
CA LYS A 67 21.81 -25.11 5.93
C LYS A 67 22.54 -24.68 4.65
N TYR A 68 22.26 -23.48 4.13
CA TYR A 68 22.77 -23.03 2.83
C TYR A 68 23.40 -21.63 2.93
N GLU A 69 24.58 -21.46 2.33
CA GLU A 69 25.34 -20.21 2.33
C GLU A 69 24.82 -19.15 1.34
N TYR A 70 24.13 -19.59 0.27
CA TYR A 70 23.77 -18.75 -0.88
C TYR A 70 22.52 -17.89 -0.69
N LEU A 71 21.78 -18.04 0.41
CA LEU A 71 20.59 -17.25 0.72
C LEU A 71 20.47 -16.98 2.22
N CYS A 72 19.74 -15.91 2.56
CA CYS A 72 19.37 -15.57 3.92
C CYS A 72 17.85 -15.34 4.01
N ALA A 73 17.29 -15.49 5.19
CA ALA A 73 15.87 -15.20 5.45
C ALA A 73 15.68 -14.37 6.72
N ALA A 74 14.71 -13.46 6.65
CA ALA A 74 14.20 -12.68 7.78
C ALA A 74 12.69 -12.87 7.89
N ILE A 75 12.22 -13.24 9.07
CA ILE A 75 10.79 -13.48 9.33
C ILE A 75 10.07 -12.13 9.42
N LEU A 76 9.01 -11.95 8.64
CA LEU A 76 8.06 -10.84 8.80
C LEU A 76 6.99 -11.20 9.84
N ASN A 77 6.35 -12.35 9.66
CA ASN A 77 5.32 -12.86 10.56
C ASN A 77 5.19 -14.39 10.39
N ARG A 78 4.13 -15.00 10.95
CA ARG A 78 3.92 -16.46 10.89
C ARG A 78 3.71 -17.03 9.49
N GLN A 79 3.49 -16.20 8.48
CA GLN A 79 3.15 -16.59 7.11
C GLN A 79 4.17 -16.08 6.09
N TYR A 80 4.82 -14.96 6.35
CA TYR A 80 5.69 -14.26 5.40
C TYR A 80 7.10 -14.07 5.94
N ALA A 81 8.08 -14.23 5.06
CA ALA A 81 9.49 -13.93 5.29
C ALA A 81 10.08 -13.20 4.08
N ILE A 82 11.21 -12.52 4.31
CA ILE A 82 12.04 -11.96 3.23
C ILE A 82 13.22 -12.90 3.03
N ILE A 83 13.51 -13.28 1.79
CA ILE A 83 14.77 -13.95 1.45
C ILE A 83 15.66 -13.02 0.65
N ALA A 84 16.96 -12.98 0.98
CA ALA A 84 18.00 -12.34 0.18
C ALA A 84 18.76 -13.41 -0.59
N ILE A 85 18.79 -13.32 -1.91
CA ILE A 85 19.32 -14.36 -2.79
C ILE A 85 19.77 -13.78 -4.14
N LYS A 86 20.76 -14.38 -4.79
CA LYS A 86 21.08 -14.03 -6.18
C LYS A 86 19.98 -14.54 -7.12
N PRO A 87 19.58 -13.76 -8.14
CA PRO A 87 18.54 -14.17 -9.09
C PRO A 87 18.78 -15.54 -9.74
N SER A 88 20.05 -15.86 -10.03
CA SER A 88 20.47 -17.14 -10.60
C SER A 88 20.11 -18.35 -9.72
N ASP A 89 20.07 -18.15 -8.41
CA ASP A 89 19.85 -19.24 -7.44
C ASP A 89 18.37 -19.39 -7.04
N LEU A 90 17.48 -18.54 -7.55
CA LEU A 90 16.06 -18.53 -7.15
C LEU A 90 15.33 -19.85 -7.45
N ALA A 91 15.63 -20.46 -8.60
CA ALA A 91 15.07 -21.76 -8.96
C ALA A 91 15.58 -22.88 -8.04
N ARG A 92 16.83 -22.76 -7.59
CA ARG A 92 17.45 -23.68 -6.63
C ARG A 92 16.81 -23.54 -5.25
N ALA A 93 16.55 -22.31 -4.78
CA ALA A 93 15.94 -22.07 -3.48
C ALA A 93 14.58 -22.75 -3.31
N ARG A 94 13.75 -22.75 -4.36
CA ARG A 94 12.45 -23.47 -4.33
C ARG A 94 12.59 -24.98 -4.14
N LYS A 95 13.72 -25.55 -4.57
CA LYS A 95 14.02 -26.98 -4.43
C LYS A 95 14.65 -27.29 -3.07
N ASP A 96 15.56 -26.43 -2.64
CA ASP A 96 16.37 -26.64 -1.44
C ASP A 96 15.61 -26.27 -0.15
N ILE A 97 14.61 -25.38 -0.23
CA ILE A 97 13.83 -24.88 0.90
C ILE A 97 12.34 -25.22 0.71
N PRO A 98 11.90 -26.44 1.01
CA PRO A 98 10.50 -26.87 0.87
C PRO A 98 9.51 -26.04 1.71
N ALA A 99 9.97 -25.34 2.73
CA ALA A 99 9.14 -24.42 3.51
C ALA A 99 8.57 -23.27 2.66
N ILE A 100 9.22 -22.89 1.55
CA ILE A 100 8.76 -21.82 0.66
C ILE A 100 7.57 -22.32 -0.17
N VAL A 101 6.39 -21.79 0.12
CA VAL A 101 5.13 -22.05 -0.60
C VAL A 101 5.07 -21.26 -1.90
N SER A 102 5.31 -19.95 -1.80
CA SER A 102 5.34 -19.04 -2.95
C SER A 102 6.40 -17.97 -2.78
N ILE A 103 6.90 -17.46 -3.90
CA ILE A 103 7.84 -16.34 -3.94
C ILE A 103 7.12 -15.21 -4.68
N ASN A 104 6.99 -14.05 -4.05
CA ASN A 104 6.44 -12.87 -4.70
C ASN A 104 7.46 -12.31 -5.70
N PHE A 105 6.97 -11.92 -6.87
CA PHE A 105 7.81 -11.21 -7.83
C PHE A 105 8.15 -9.82 -7.31
N ARG A 106 9.40 -9.41 -7.51
CA ARG A 106 9.83 -8.06 -7.13
C ARG A 106 9.13 -7.03 -8.01
N THR A 107 8.64 -6.00 -7.36
CA THR A 107 8.02 -4.84 -8.00
C THR A 107 8.74 -3.58 -7.58
N MET A 108 8.82 -2.60 -8.46
CA MET A 108 9.33 -1.27 -8.14
C MET A 108 8.25 -0.42 -7.49
N HIS A 109 8.62 0.25 -6.42
CA HIS A 109 7.76 1.24 -5.74
C HIS A 109 8.47 2.58 -5.78
N VAL A 110 7.78 3.61 -6.25
CA VAL A 110 8.26 4.99 -6.30
C VAL A 110 7.47 5.87 -5.36
N LEU A 111 8.10 6.94 -4.89
CA LEU A 111 7.39 7.96 -4.12
C LEU A 111 6.40 8.68 -5.03
N GLN A 112 5.20 8.91 -4.49
CA GLN A 112 4.17 9.66 -5.19
C GLN A 112 4.34 11.14 -4.84
N GLN A 113 4.47 12.00 -5.86
CA GLN A 113 4.74 13.41 -5.64
C GLN A 113 3.49 14.19 -5.17
N ILE A 114 3.65 15.24 -4.48
CA ILE A 114 2.95 15.78 -3.32
C ILE A 114 2.22 17.13 -3.53
N SER A 115 1.09 17.42 -2.88
CA SER A 115 0.45 18.72 -2.75
C SER A 115 -0.67 18.97 -1.74
N TYR A 116 -1.40 19.99 -1.68
CA TYR A 116 -1.93 20.86 -0.61
C TYR A 116 -3.43 20.91 -0.23
N LEU A 117 -3.83 21.50 0.91
CA LEU A 117 -5.04 21.56 1.73
C LEU A 117 -6.02 22.71 1.41
N ASP A 118 -7.29 22.52 1.35
CA ASP A 118 -8.40 23.35 1.91
C ASP A 118 -9.84 23.02 1.45
N ALA A 119 -10.20 21.76 1.20
CA ALA A 119 -11.54 21.46 0.68
C ALA A 119 -12.25 20.25 1.28
N SER A 120 -11.82 19.81 2.47
CA SER A 120 -12.36 18.60 3.09
C SER A 120 -13.15 18.85 4.39
N ASN A 121 -13.55 20.11 4.64
CA ASN A 121 -14.32 20.55 5.83
C ASN A 121 -13.73 20.05 7.16
N ILE A 122 -12.41 19.79 7.20
CA ILE A 122 -11.72 19.36 8.42
C ILE A 122 -11.68 20.49 9.44
N SER A 123 -11.49 21.73 8.98
CA SER A 123 -11.44 22.91 9.85
C SER A 123 -12.71 23.03 10.72
N ASN A 124 -13.89 22.75 10.16
CA ASN A 124 -15.16 22.82 10.90
C ASN A 124 -15.23 21.83 12.07
N ILE A 125 -14.63 20.64 11.88
CA ILE A 125 -14.58 19.63 12.93
C ILE A 125 -13.58 20.00 14.03
N LYS A 126 -12.43 20.56 13.64
CA LYS A 126 -11.37 20.97 14.60
C LYS A 126 -11.81 22.12 15.50
N ILE A 127 -12.59 23.07 14.99
CA ILE A 127 -13.11 24.19 15.78
C ILE A 127 -14.39 23.85 16.56
N ASN A 128 -14.97 22.66 16.34
CA ASN A 128 -16.17 22.25 17.06
C ASN A 128 -15.83 21.95 18.53
N PRO A 129 -16.32 22.75 19.48
CA PRO A 129 -15.94 22.63 20.89
C PRO A 129 -16.45 21.33 21.55
N TYR A 130 -17.48 20.71 20.98
CA TYR A 130 -18.05 19.46 21.49
C TYR A 130 -17.29 18.21 21.05
N LEU A 131 -16.53 18.28 19.96
CA LEU A 131 -15.75 17.16 19.44
C LEU A 131 -14.29 17.20 19.92
N SER A 132 -13.68 18.38 19.98
CA SER A 132 -12.29 18.60 20.43
C SER A 132 -11.28 17.60 19.81
N LEU A 133 -11.41 17.33 18.51
CA LEU A 133 -10.64 16.31 17.84
C LEU A 133 -9.32 16.88 17.31
N THR A 134 -8.22 16.30 17.78
CA THR A 134 -6.84 16.69 17.46
C THR A 134 -5.97 15.51 17.01
N GLY A 135 -6.51 14.28 17.06
CA GLY A 135 -5.76 13.04 16.83
C GLY A 135 -5.00 12.55 18.08
N ARG A 136 -5.32 13.08 19.25
CA ARG A 136 -4.72 12.72 20.54
C ARG A 136 -4.76 11.20 20.76
N ASP A 137 -3.62 10.66 21.24
CA ASP A 137 -3.40 9.24 21.53
C ASP A 137 -3.51 8.29 20.32
N VAL A 138 -3.60 8.81 19.10
CA VAL A 138 -3.55 8.04 17.87
C VAL A 138 -2.13 8.08 17.28
N LEU A 139 -1.64 6.94 16.78
CA LEU A 139 -0.38 6.85 16.06
C LEU A 139 -0.62 7.01 14.56
N ILE A 140 0.27 7.76 13.91
CA ILE A 140 0.37 7.77 12.45
C ILE A 140 1.68 7.06 12.08
N GLY A 141 1.57 5.95 11.35
CA GLY A 141 2.68 5.18 10.84
C GLY A 141 3.07 5.66 9.44
N ILE A 142 4.35 5.96 9.24
CA ILE A 142 4.88 6.46 7.97
C ILE A 142 5.95 5.50 7.46
N VAL A 143 5.74 4.96 6.26
CA VAL A 143 6.70 4.09 5.56
C VAL A 143 7.17 4.84 4.32
N ASP A 144 8.29 5.59 4.45
CA ASP A 144 8.68 6.62 3.48
C ASP A 144 10.20 6.90 3.51
N THR A 145 10.64 8.11 3.13
CA THR A 145 12.05 8.55 3.13
C THR A 145 12.63 8.90 4.50
N GLY A 146 11.82 8.83 5.56
CA GLY A 146 12.18 9.22 6.92
C GLY A 146 11.39 10.42 7.43
N ILE A 147 11.94 11.12 8.41
CA ILE A 147 11.36 12.34 9.00
C ILE A 147 12.48 13.22 9.56
N ASP A 148 12.35 14.53 9.43
CA ASP A 148 13.19 15.48 10.16
C ASP A 148 12.71 15.57 11.62
N TYR A 149 13.25 14.71 12.48
CA TYR A 149 12.85 14.61 13.88
C TYR A 149 13.22 15.85 14.73
N LEU A 150 14.09 16.72 14.22
CA LEU A 150 14.44 18.00 14.87
C LEU A 150 13.48 19.14 14.51
N ASN A 151 12.60 18.91 13.54
CA ASN A 151 11.62 19.90 13.13
C ASN A 151 10.59 20.14 14.24
N LYS A 152 10.38 21.42 14.56
CA LYS A 152 9.51 21.84 15.67
C LYS A 152 8.06 21.42 15.52
N GLU A 153 7.61 21.10 14.30
CA GLU A 153 6.27 20.54 14.07
C GLU A 153 6.08 19.15 14.68
N PHE A 154 7.18 18.42 14.91
CA PHE A 154 7.19 17.08 15.50
C PHE A 154 7.70 17.04 16.95
N ILE A 155 7.89 18.20 17.57
CA ILE A 155 8.30 18.36 18.96
C ILE A 155 7.12 18.98 19.73
N LYS A 156 6.81 18.45 20.93
CA LYS A 156 5.75 18.96 21.81
C LYS A 156 6.14 20.29 22.44
N GLU A 157 5.19 20.95 23.12
CA GLU A 157 5.43 22.21 23.83
C GLU A 157 6.40 22.07 25.02
N ASP A 158 6.44 20.87 25.61
CA ASP A 158 7.39 20.50 26.67
C ASP A 158 8.78 20.12 26.14
N ASP A 159 9.03 20.36 24.85
CA ASP A 159 10.26 20.04 24.15
C ASP A 159 10.56 18.56 23.97
N THR A 160 9.63 17.66 24.26
CA THR A 160 9.74 16.23 23.96
C THR A 160 9.26 15.89 22.55
N THR A 161 9.80 14.81 21.98
CA THR A 161 9.40 14.39 20.63
C THR A 161 7.99 13.79 20.58
N ARG A 162 7.28 14.01 19.49
CA ARG A 162 6.04 13.32 19.11
C ARG A 162 6.30 11.99 18.38
N ILE A 163 7.57 11.63 18.16
CA ILE A 163 7.95 10.42 17.46
C ILE A 163 8.18 9.30 18.48
N VAL A 164 7.41 8.23 18.39
CA VAL A 164 7.46 7.08 19.29
C VAL A 164 8.64 6.17 18.97
N ALA A 165 8.90 5.96 17.69
CA ALA A 165 10.05 5.19 17.22
C ALA A 165 10.40 5.56 15.77
N ILE A 166 11.68 5.44 15.43
CA ILE A 166 12.20 5.46 14.06
C ILE A 166 12.89 4.13 13.79
N TRP A 167 12.58 3.52 12.64
CA TRP A 167 13.41 2.49 12.04
C TRP A 167 14.04 3.02 10.76
N ASP A 168 15.34 3.21 10.78
CA ASP A 168 16.10 3.63 9.60
C ASP A 168 16.77 2.42 8.97
N GLN A 169 16.25 1.98 7.83
CA GLN A 169 16.74 0.83 7.07
C GLN A 169 18.01 1.14 6.29
N THR A 170 18.43 2.43 6.19
CA THR A 170 19.61 2.84 5.43
C THR A 170 20.91 2.80 6.24
N LEU A 171 20.81 2.73 7.55
CA LEU A 171 21.94 2.72 8.48
C LEU A 171 22.56 1.32 8.59
N PRO A 172 23.80 1.21 9.11
CA PRO A 172 24.38 -0.08 9.44
C PRO A 172 23.45 -0.90 10.36
N THR A 173 23.36 -2.20 10.12
CA THR A 173 22.50 -3.08 10.92
C THR A 173 23.08 -3.29 12.31
N ASP A 174 22.24 -3.00 13.32
CA ASP A 174 22.52 -3.32 14.72
C ASP A 174 21.77 -4.61 15.09
N PRO A 175 22.48 -5.74 15.29
CA PRO A 175 21.86 -7.03 15.61
C PRO A 175 21.06 -7.01 16.93
N GLU A 176 21.42 -6.14 17.87
CA GLU A 176 20.75 -6.05 19.18
C GLU A 176 19.38 -5.37 19.10
N LYS A 177 19.09 -4.66 18.02
CA LYS A 177 17.81 -3.96 17.81
C LYS A 177 16.69 -4.84 17.25
N GLY A 178 16.97 -6.11 16.93
CA GLY A 178 15.95 -7.09 16.50
C GLY A 178 15.34 -6.83 15.12
N VAL A 179 16.02 -6.03 14.27
CA VAL A 179 15.65 -5.80 12.86
C VAL A 179 16.69 -6.43 11.93
N TYR A 180 16.26 -6.88 10.76
CA TYR A 180 17.15 -7.57 9.82
C TYR A 180 18.02 -6.62 8.98
N LEU A 181 17.65 -5.35 8.93
CA LEU A 181 18.31 -4.29 8.17
C LEU A 181 18.22 -2.98 8.94
N GLY A 182 19.31 -2.20 8.95
CA GLY A 182 19.32 -0.88 9.58
C GLY A 182 19.27 -0.91 11.10
N THR A 183 18.81 0.17 11.70
CA THR A 183 18.80 0.39 13.14
C THR A 183 17.52 1.08 13.60
N THR A 184 17.07 0.80 14.81
CA THR A 184 15.88 1.41 15.41
C THR A 184 16.25 2.37 16.54
N TYR A 185 15.47 3.45 16.66
CA TYR A 185 15.61 4.47 17.70
C TYR A 185 14.28 4.62 18.43
N THR A 186 14.38 4.66 19.75
CA THR A 186 13.22 4.84 20.64
C THR A 186 12.91 6.32 20.84
N ASN A 187 11.75 6.61 21.42
CA ASN A 187 11.38 7.96 21.85
C ASN A 187 12.47 8.59 22.77
N ASP A 188 13.04 7.80 23.69
CA ASP A 188 14.08 8.26 24.60
C ASP A 188 15.37 8.64 23.86
N ASP A 189 15.77 7.89 22.83
CA ASP A 189 16.95 8.19 22.05
C ASP A 189 16.76 9.49 21.28
N ILE A 190 15.58 9.69 20.70
CA ILE A 190 15.23 10.91 19.97
C ILE A 190 15.19 12.12 20.93
N ASN A 191 14.62 11.98 22.12
CA ASN A 191 14.63 13.04 23.13
C ASN A 191 16.05 13.41 23.56
N LYS A 192 16.94 12.43 23.78
CA LYS A 192 18.35 12.70 24.07
C LYS A 192 19.03 13.48 22.94
N ALA A 193 18.77 13.12 21.67
CA ALA A 193 19.30 13.83 20.53
C ALA A 193 18.79 15.29 20.45
N ILE A 194 17.50 15.51 20.72
CA ILE A 194 16.90 16.87 20.78
C ILE A 194 17.54 17.70 21.89
N VAL A 195 17.72 17.14 23.08
CA VAL A 195 18.39 17.83 24.21
C VAL A 195 19.82 18.18 23.85
N LEU A 196 20.57 17.24 23.25
CA LEU A 196 21.95 17.48 22.82
C LEU A 196 22.01 18.61 21.78
N SER A 197 21.11 18.62 20.80
CA SER A 197 21.00 19.68 19.80
C SER A 197 20.80 21.06 20.43
N LYS A 198 19.94 21.17 21.46
CA LYS A 198 19.70 22.43 22.19
C LYS A 198 20.91 22.91 22.97
N GLN A 199 21.79 22.00 23.39
CA GLN A 199 23.04 22.28 24.05
C GLN A 199 24.19 22.64 23.07
N GLY A 200 23.91 22.66 21.77
CA GLY A 200 24.88 22.94 20.71
C GLY A 200 25.74 21.75 20.29
N GLY A 201 25.42 20.54 20.77
CA GLY A 201 26.04 19.29 20.32
C GLY A 201 25.43 18.75 19.02
N ASP A 202 26.04 17.71 18.44
CA ASP A 202 25.55 17.06 17.24
C ASP A 202 24.48 15.99 17.57
N PRO A 203 23.19 16.23 17.27
CA PRO A 203 22.12 15.28 17.55
C PRO A 203 22.27 13.98 16.74
N TYR A 204 22.92 14.04 15.59
CA TYR A 204 23.11 12.88 14.72
C TYR A 204 24.19 11.93 15.24
N SER A 205 24.95 12.31 16.27
CA SER A 205 25.80 11.36 17.00
C SER A 205 24.99 10.34 17.82
N ILE A 206 23.73 10.65 18.15
CA ILE A 206 22.79 9.75 18.87
C ILE A 206 21.80 9.11 17.90
N VAL A 207 21.14 9.91 17.06
CA VAL A 207 20.15 9.45 16.09
C VAL A 207 20.58 9.94 14.69
N PRO A 208 21.41 9.18 13.96
CA PRO A 208 21.95 9.59 12.65
C PRO A 208 20.93 9.52 11.51
N SER A 209 19.66 9.26 11.80
CA SER A 209 18.59 9.21 10.80
C SER A 209 18.22 10.61 10.32
N LYS A 210 18.21 10.81 9.00
CA LYS A 210 17.85 12.07 8.33
C LYS A 210 16.88 11.78 7.18
N ASP A 211 16.00 12.72 6.89
CA ASP A 211 15.20 12.70 5.66
C ASP A 211 15.85 13.63 4.62
N GLU A 212 16.77 13.10 3.83
CA GLU A 212 17.48 13.86 2.81
C GLU A 212 16.59 14.22 1.61
N ASN A 213 15.54 13.46 1.36
CA ASN A 213 14.59 13.70 0.28
C ASN A 213 13.50 14.69 0.70
N GLY A 214 13.03 14.58 1.93
CA GLY A 214 12.00 15.44 2.51
C GLY A 214 10.56 14.91 2.31
N HIS A 215 10.35 13.84 1.54
CA HIS A 215 9.02 13.34 1.24
C HIS A 215 8.28 12.86 2.49
N GLY A 216 8.90 12.04 3.32
CA GLY A 216 8.30 11.56 4.56
C GLY A 216 8.00 12.68 5.55
N THR A 217 8.88 13.70 5.61
CA THR A 217 8.66 14.91 6.42
C THR A 217 7.43 15.68 5.95
N TYR A 218 7.21 15.82 4.64
CA TYR A 218 6.01 16.47 4.10
C TYR A 218 4.74 15.72 4.43
N VAL A 219 4.75 14.41 4.20
CA VAL A 219 3.61 13.53 4.49
C VAL A 219 3.25 13.60 5.97
N ALA A 220 4.26 13.52 6.87
CA ALA A 220 4.06 13.67 8.29
C ALA A 220 3.46 15.04 8.66
N SER A 221 3.95 16.11 8.02
CA SER A 221 3.49 17.46 8.25
C SER A 221 2.01 17.64 7.91
N ILE A 222 1.59 17.18 6.73
CA ILE A 222 0.20 17.28 6.30
C ILE A 222 -0.72 16.46 7.21
N ALA A 223 -0.32 15.24 7.54
CA ALA A 223 -1.11 14.39 8.40
C ALA A 223 -1.23 14.95 9.82
N GLY A 224 -0.14 15.55 10.36
CA GLY A 224 -0.13 15.84 11.78
C GLY A 224 0.86 16.89 12.28
N ALA A 225 1.27 17.92 11.49
CA ALA A 225 2.02 19.04 12.02
C ALA A 225 1.26 19.71 13.18
N ARG A 226 1.96 20.08 14.26
CA ARG A 226 1.28 20.63 15.43
C ARG A 226 0.86 22.09 15.28
N GLY A 227 1.34 22.79 14.25
CA GLY A 227 1.07 24.21 14.04
C GLY A 227 2.05 25.14 14.80
N TYR A 228 3.31 24.72 14.97
CA TYR A 228 4.37 25.59 15.51
C TYR A 228 4.58 26.79 14.61
N ASP A 229 4.74 26.55 13.33
CA ASP A 229 4.54 27.60 12.32
C ASP A 229 3.06 27.75 12.08
N LYS A 230 2.48 28.84 12.60
CA LYS A 230 1.05 29.14 12.49
C LYS A 230 0.49 29.13 11.06
N SER A 231 1.36 29.09 10.06
CA SER A 231 0.99 28.98 8.65
C SER A 231 0.85 27.52 8.17
N ILE A 232 1.28 26.54 8.99
CA ILE A 232 1.21 25.09 8.72
C ILE A 232 0.42 24.46 9.86
N GLU A 233 -0.64 23.77 9.55
CA GLU A 233 -1.40 23.00 10.52
C GLU A 233 -1.77 21.65 9.92
N GLY A 234 -1.31 20.57 10.56
CA GLY A 234 -1.66 19.21 10.18
C GLY A 234 -3.11 18.88 10.52
N VAL A 235 -3.67 17.87 9.86
CA VAL A 235 -5.04 17.45 10.10
C VAL A 235 -5.21 16.96 11.54
N ALA A 236 -4.32 16.09 12.02
CA ALA A 236 -4.33 15.49 13.36
C ALA A 236 -3.15 16.04 14.19
N ASN A 237 -3.24 17.30 14.61
CA ASN A 237 -2.11 18.06 15.17
C ASN A 237 -1.56 17.55 16.51
N ASP A 238 -2.29 16.67 17.24
CA ASP A 238 -1.80 16.01 18.47
C ASP A 238 -1.48 14.52 18.30
N CYS A 239 -1.52 13.98 17.08
CA CYS A 239 -1.09 12.61 16.84
C CYS A 239 0.40 12.42 17.15
N GLU A 240 0.82 11.19 17.34
CA GLU A 240 2.24 10.82 17.43
C GLU A 240 2.61 9.91 16.27
N PHE A 241 3.91 9.80 15.99
CA PHE A 241 4.41 9.14 14.78
C PHE A 241 5.22 7.89 15.10
N VAL A 242 5.10 6.89 14.24
CA VAL A 242 6.05 5.77 14.11
C VAL A 242 6.56 5.81 12.67
N VAL A 243 7.88 5.97 12.50
CA VAL A 243 8.45 6.24 11.18
C VAL A 243 9.40 5.13 10.77
N VAL A 244 9.25 4.69 9.52
CA VAL A 244 10.21 3.80 8.87
C VAL A 244 10.82 4.55 7.68
N LYS A 245 12.11 4.78 7.74
CA LYS A 245 12.90 5.26 6.61
C LYS A 245 13.30 4.05 5.77
N LEU A 246 12.74 3.96 4.58
CA LEU A 246 12.98 2.88 3.64
C LEU A 246 14.40 2.92 3.06
N SER A 247 15.02 1.76 2.92
CA SER A 247 16.26 1.62 2.16
C SER A 247 15.96 1.50 0.67
N PRO A 248 16.48 2.40 -0.18
CA PRO A 248 16.40 2.24 -1.62
C PRO A 248 17.01 0.91 -2.07
N SER A 249 16.40 0.24 -3.04
CA SER A 249 16.91 -1.01 -3.58
C SER A 249 18.22 -0.78 -4.35
N PRO A 250 19.37 -1.34 -3.90
CA PRO A 250 20.63 -1.15 -4.61
C PRO A 250 20.60 -1.69 -6.04
N ASN A 251 19.88 -2.77 -6.27
CA ASN A 251 19.72 -3.37 -7.59
C ASN A 251 18.93 -2.46 -8.54
N PHE A 252 17.79 -1.91 -8.14
CA PHE A 252 17.04 -0.98 -8.98
C PHE A 252 17.80 0.33 -9.20
N THR A 253 18.48 0.86 -8.17
CA THR A 253 19.34 2.04 -8.32
C THR A 253 20.41 1.83 -9.38
N LYS A 254 21.08 0.67 -9.36
CA LYS A 254 22.06 0.31 -10.40
C LYS A 254 21.43 0.26 -11.79
N THR A 255 20.30 -0.42 -11.94
CA THR A 255 19.55 -0.52 -13.20
C THR A 255 19.15 0.85 -13.75
N HIS A 256 18.69 1.76 -12.89
CA HIS A 256 18.32 3.12 -13.30
C HIS A 256 19.54 3.92 -13.77
N LEU A 257 20.65 3.84 -13.05
CA LEU A 257 21.90 4.51 -13.45
C LEU A 257 22.41 3.97 -14.80
N GLU A 258 22.35 2.66 -15.02
CA GLU A 258 22.71 2.05 -16.30
C GLU A 258 21.78 2.49 -17.45
N ASN A 259 20.52 2.79 -17.15
CA ASN A 259 19.57 3.38 -18.08
C ASN A 259 19.71 4.92 -18.21
N GLY A 260 20.67 5.56 -17.52
CA GLY A 260 20.87 6.99 -17.53
C GLY A 260 19.76 7.77 -16.80
N ILE A 261 19.13 7.14 -15.79
CA ILE A 261 18.11 7.76 -14.92
C ILE A 261 18.76 7.96 -13.55
N SER A 262 18.81 9.21 -13.11
CA SER A 262 19.35 9.58 -11.79
C SER A 262 18.24 10.15 -10.91
N ASN A 263 18.50 10.16 -9.60
CA ASN A 263 17.64 10.80 -8.59
C ASN A 263 16.23 10.17 -8.41
N VAL A 264 16.06 8.90 -8.79
CA VAL A 264 14.82 8.15 -8.52
C VAL A 264 15.08 7.15 -7.40
N LEU A 265 14.35 7.30 -6.30
CA LEU A 265 14.37 6.34 -5.20
C LEU A 265 13.35 5.24 -5.48
N THR A 266 13.80 4.01 -5.52
CA THR A 266 12.95 2.84 -5.73
C THR A 266 13.13 1.84 -4.62
N TYR A 267 12.03 1.27 -4.18
CA TYR A 267 11.97 0.36 -3.04
C TYR A 267 11.40 -0.99 -3.47
N THR A 268 11.52 -2.01 -2.65
CA THR A 268 10.87 -3.30 -2.89
C THR A 268 9.76 -3.57 -1.87
N SER A 269 8.84 -4.46 -2.23
CA SER A 269 7.73 -4.83 -1.34
C SER A 269 8.21 -5.43 -0.01
N SER A 270 9.41 -6.01 0.02
CA SER A 270 10.02 -6.59 1.23
C SER A 270 10.26 -5.55 2.31
N GLU A 271 10.95 -4.46 1.99
CA GLU A 271 11.28 -3.39 2.91
C GLU A 271 10.01 -2.66 3.37
N ILE A 272 9.05 -2.46 2.45
CA ILE A 272 7.77 -1.83 2.75
C ILE A 272 6.95 -2.70 3.70
N MET A 273 6.79 -4.00 3.42
CA MET A 273 6.03 -4.91 4.29
C MET A 273 6.67 -5.05 5.66
N ALA A 274 8.01 -5.10 5.72
CA ALA A 274 8.73 -5.12 7.00
C ALA A 274 8.48 -3.82 7.79
N GLY A 275 8.49 -2.67 7.12
CA GLY A 275 8.17 -1.38 7.71
C GLY A 275 6.76 -1.33 8.31
N ILE A 276 5.77 -1.81 7.56
CA ILE A 276 4.38 -1.90 8.02
C ILE A 276 4.27 -2.79 9.26
N GLU A 277 4.96 -3.92 9.25
CA GLU A 277 4.97 -4.85 10.39
C GLU A 277 5.61 -4.23 11.63
N PHE A 278 6.72 -3.48 11.47
CA PHE A 278 7.36 -2.73 12.57
C PHE A 278 6.39 -1.72 13.20
N ILE A 279 5.69 -0.93 12.37
CA ILE A 279 4.69 0.03 12.85
C ILE A 279 3.57 -0.68 13.60
N SER A 280 3.04 -1.77 13.03
CA SER A 280 1.94 -2.53 13.63
C SER A 280 2.33 -3.12 15.00
N ARG A 281 3.52 -3.71 15.10
CA ARG A 281 4.05 -4.24 16.37
C ARG A 281 4.27 -3.14 17.40
N THR A 282 4.80 -1.99 16.98
CA THR A 282 4.98 -0.82 17.85
C THR A 282 3.64 -0.34 18.39
N ALA A 283 2.61 -0.22 17.55
CA ALA A 283 1.28 0.20 17.96
C ALA A 283 0.65 -0.80 18.97
N ILE A 284 0.76 -2.10 18.69
CA ILE A 284 0.30 -3.16 19.59
C ILE A 284 1.02 -3.08 20.94
N SER A 285 2.35 -2.93 20.94
CA SER A 285 3.14 -2.85 22.19
C SER A 285 2.77 -1.64 23.05
N LYS A 286 2.33 -0.55 22.41
CA LYS A 286 1.86 0.68 23.07
C LYS A 286 0.36 0.66 23.39
N ASN A 287 -0.36 -0.39 22.95
CA ASN A 287 -1.82 -0.50 23.06
C ASN A 287 -2.55 0.74 22.52
N ARG A 288 -2.13 1.25 21.34
CA ARG A 288 -2.65 2.46 20.73
C ARG A 288 -3.17 2.20 19.31
N PRO A 289 -4.23 2.90 18.88
CA PRO A 289 -4.69 2.84 17.50
C PRO A 289 -3.65 3.44 16.56
N VAL A 290 -3.57 2.89 15.33
CA VAL A 290 -2.60 3.32 14.32
C VAL A 290 -3.23 3.50 12.95
N VAL A 291 -2.85 4.58 12.28
CA VAL A 291 -3.19 4.87 10.88
C VAL A 291 -1.91 4.79 10.07
N ILE A 292 -1.79 3.84 9.16
CA ILE A 292 -0.58 3.60 8.36
C ILE A 292 -0.75 4.21 6.98
N ILE A 293 0.16 5.09 6.62
CA ILE A 293 0.23 5.77 5.32
C ILE A 293 1.15 4.98 4.39
N LEU A 294 0.62 4.59 3.22
CA LEU A 294 1.38 3.99 2.13
C LEU A 294 1.38 4.94 0.94
N SER A 295 2.45 5.70 0.84
CA SER A 295 2.68 6.74 -0.18
C SER A 295 3.51 6.24 -1.37
N THR A 296 4.05 5.03 -1.28
CA THR A 296 4.77 4.36 -2.37
C THR A 296 3.83 3.53 -3.22
N GLY A 297 4.16 3.35 -4.51
CA GLY A 297 3.32 2.55 -5.39
C GLY A 297 4.06 1.97 -6.60
N SER A 298 3.56 0.82 -7.08
CA SER A 298 4.06 0.11 -8.27
C SER A 298 2.96 -0.07 -9.30
N THR A 299 3.34 -0.10 -10.57
CA THR A 299 2.43 -0.41 -11.71
C THR A 299 2.56 -1.86 -12.19
N GLU A 300 3.50 -2.64 -11.68
CA GLU A 300 3.93 -3.90 -12.32
C GLU A 300 3.09 -5.14 -11.97
N GLU A 301 2.08 -5.00 -11.11
CA GLU A 301 1.30 -6.13 -10.60
C GLU A 301 -0.05 -6.31 -11.33
N SER A 302 -0.80 -7.35 -10.97
CA SER A 302 -2.03 -7.75 -11.69
C SER A 302 -3.23 -6.80 -11.54
N HIS A 303 -3.20 -5.77 -10.70
CA HIS A 303 -4.28 -4.81 -10.41
C HIS A 303 -5.64 -5.43 -10.04
N ASP A 304 -5.66 -6.71 -9.68
CA ASP A 304 -6.87 -7.44 -9.25
C ASP A 304 -7.02 -7.53 -7.72
N GLY A 305 -6.01 -7.07 -6.97
CA GLY A 305 -6.02 -7.11 -5.50
C GLY A 305 -5.71 -8.47 -4.89
N ASN A 306 -5.21 -9.45 -5.66
CA ASN A 306 -4.98 -10.82 -5.20
C ASN A 306 -3.50 -11.20 -5.00
N ILE A 307 -2.57 -10.27 -5.17
CA ILE A 307 -1.14 -10.51 -4.93
C ILE A 307 -0.82 -10.64 -3.43
N ILE A 308 0.37 -11.15 -3.09
CA ILE A 308 0.78 -11.35 -1.69
C ILE A 308 0.69 -10.06 -0.89
N PHE A 309 1.18 -8.94 -1.42
CA PHE A 309 1.17 -7.66 -0.73
C PHE A 309 -0.25 -7.19 -0.39
N THR A 310 -1.18 -7.24 -1.35
CA THR A 310 -2.58 -6.84 -1.10
C THR A 310 -3.31 -7.79 -0.16
N ARG A 311 -3.02 -9.10 -0.19
CA ARG A 311 -3.55 -10.07 0.78
C ARG A 311 -3.08 -9.78 2.19
N TYR A 312 -1.79 -9.48 2.36
CA TYR A 312 -1.23 -9.08 3.65
C TYR A 312 -1.95 -7.84 4.19
N LEU A 313 -2.08 -6.80 3.38
CA LEU A 313 -2.78 -5.57 3.77
C LEU A 313 -4.27 -5.79 4.06
N ASN A 314 -4.95 -6.67 3.32
CA ASN A 314 -6.35 -7.03 3.59
C ASN A 314 -6.53 -7.62 4.99
N THR A 315 -5.61 -8.49 5.40
CA THR A 315 -5.60 -9.06 6.76
C THR A 315 -5.37 -7.98 7.80
N LEU A 316 -4.37 -7.14 7.59
CA LEU A 316 -3.99 -6.09 8.53
C LEU A 316 -5.10 -5.02 8.66
N ALA A 317 -5.71 -4.61 7.54
CA ALA A 317 -6.82 -3.64 7.51
C ALA A 317 -8.08 -4.11 8.25
N SER A 318 -8.22 -5.40 8.49
CA SER A 318 -9.32 -5.97 9.26
C SER A 318 -9.08 -5.96 10.77
N ASN A 319 -7.85 -5.70 11.21
CA ASN A 319 -7.51 -5.66 12.62
C ASN A 319 -8.12 -4.44 13.29
N ARG A 320 -8.62 -4.62 14.53
CA ARG A 320 -9.12 -3.50 15.34
C ARG A 320 -8.02 -2.47 15.57
N SER A 321 -8.42 -1.22 15.68
CA SER A 321 -7.52 -0.09 15.96
C SER A 321 -6.43 0.12 14.91
N THR A 322 -6.59 -0.46 13.71
CA THR A 322 -5.66 -0.30 12.59
C THR A 322 -6.38 0.26 11.37
N ALA A 323 -5.81 1.29 10.76
CA ALA A 323 -6.24 1.78 9.46
C ALA A 323 -5.08 1.79 8.46
N ILE A 324 -5.35 1.34 7.23
CA ILE A 324 -4.39 1.34 6.11
C ILE A 324 -4.92 2.25 5.01
N ILE A 325 -4.13 3.26 4.67
CA ILE A 325 -4.45 4.22 3.62
C ILE A 325 -3.41 4.14 2.51
N CYS A 326 -3.87 3.97 1.27
CA CYS A 326 -3.04 3.84 0.08
C CYS A 326 -3.28 5.02 -0.87
N GLY A 327 -2.20 5.61 -1.36
CA GLY A 327 -2.27 6.56 -2.46
C GLY A 327 -2.66 5.88 -3.77
N PHE A 328 -3.43 6.57 -4.62
CA PHE A 328 -3.90 6.03 -5.89
C PHE A 328 -2.88 6.21 -7.03
N GLY A 329 -1.80 6.92 -6.77
CA GLY A 329 -0.68 7.11 -7.70
C GLY A 329 -0.81 8.31 -8.63
N ASN A 330 0.30 8.55 -9.35
CA ASN A 330 0.46 9.68 -10.28
C ASN A 330 0.64 9.20 -11.74
N GLN A 331 0.13 8.02 -12.09
CA GLN A 331 0.34 7.38 -13.39
C GLN A 331 -0.82 7.58 -14.36
N GLY A 332 -1.83 8.41 -14.01
CA GLY A 332 -3.05 8.62 -14.82
C GLY A 332 -2.81 9.13 -16.22
N SER A 333 -1.78 9.96 -16.42
CA SER A 333 -1.36 10.52 -17.71
C SER A 333 -0.07 9.93 -18.27
N ALA A 334 0.45 8.84 -17.68
CA ALA A 334 1.74 8.26 -18.05
C ALA A 334 1.71 7.49 -19.37
N ASN A 335 0.52 7.16 -19.92
CA ASN A 335 0.35 6.29 -21.08
C ASN A 335 1.06 4.93 -20.95
N GLY A 336 1.30 4.49 -19.73
CA GLY A 336 2.04 3.25 -19.40
C GLY A 336 1.19 1.99 -19.36
N HIS A 337 -0.11 2.08 -19.63
CA HIS A 337 -1.03 0.95 -19.61
C HIS A 337 -1.63 0.69 -20.99
N ALA A 338 -1.61 -0.56 -21.45
CA ALA A 338 -2.30 -1.02 -22.64
C ALA A 338 -3.16 -2.25 -22.31
N SER A 339 -4.33 -2.33 -22.91
CA SER A 339 -5.23 -3.48 -22.72
C SER A 339 -6.03 -3.79 -23.98
N ALA A 340 -6.51 -5.03 -24.09
CA ALA A 340 -7.54 -5.38 -25.06
C ALA A 340 -8.29 -6.66 -24.62
N ILE A 341 -9.39 -6.93 -25.31
CA ILE A 341 -10.16 -8.18 -25.15
C ILE A 341 -9.88 -9.06 -26.37
N LEU A 342 -9.52 -10.31 -26.10
CA LEU A 342 -9.45 -11.40 -27.08
C LEU A 342 -10.73 -12.22 -26.96
N ASN A 343 -11.50 -12.31 -28.05
CA ASN A 343 -12.86 -12.88 -28.01
C ASN A 343 -12.91 -14.36 -28.39
N ASN A 344 -12.01 -14.79 -29.30
CA ASN A 344 -12.07 -16.15 -29.85
C ASN A 344 -10.68 -16.76 -29.94
N MET A 345 -10.61 -18.09 -29.95
CA MET A 345 -9.36 -18.81 -30.20
C MET A 345 -8.73 -18.35 -31.53
N GLY A 346 -7.45 -18.07 -31.50
CA GLY A 346 -6.68 -17.62 -32.65
C GLY A 346 -6.75 -16.13 -32.95
N GLU A 347 -7.66 -15.37 -32.34
CA GLU A 347 -7.69 -13.90 -32.48
C GLU A 347 -6.38 -13.30 -31.96
N THR A 348 -5.86 -12.32 -32.70
CA THR A 348 -4.61 -11.62 -32.36
C THR A 348 -4.88 -10.14 -32.19
N LYS A 349 -4.38 -9.56 -31.10
CA LYS A 349 -4.34 -8.11 -30.83
C LYS A 349 -2.91 -7.67 -30.63
N SER A 350 -2.65 -6.42 -30.98
CA SER A 350 -1.32 -5.80 -30.90
C SER A 350 -1.38 -4.56 -30.01
N SER A 351 -0.31 -4.37 -29.23
CA SER A 351 -0.03 -3.15 -28.46
C SER A 351 1.33 -2.63 -28.90
N GLU A 352 1.42 -1.35 -29.25
CA GLU A 352 2.63 -0.70 -29.77
C GLU A 352 3.30 0.12 -28.67
N LEU A 353 4.53 -0.21 -28.35
CA LEU A 353 5.37 0.42 -27.35
C LEU A 353 6.41 1.31 -28.02
N SER A 354 6.38 2.61 -27.70
CA SER A 354 7.39 3.58 -28.12
C SER A 354 8.56 3.57 -27.13
N ILE A 355 9.76 3.35 -27.63
CA ILE A 355 11.04 3.45 -26.92
C ILE A 355 11.80 4.63 -27.49
N PRO A 356 11.95 5.78 -26.77
CA PRO A 356 12.53 7.01 -27.32
C PRO A 356 14.07 6.96 -27.41
N ARG A 357 14.73 6.24 -26.52
CA ARG A 357 16.18 6.06 -26.49
C ARG A 357 16.55 4.67 -25.99
N GLU A 358 17.79 4.27 -26.23
CA GLU A 358 18.33 3.00 -25.73
C GLU A 358 18.25 2.91 -24.21
N MET A 359 17.85 1.74 -23.72
CA MET A 359 17.94 1.35 -22.31
C MET A 359 18.70 0.04 -22.18
N LYS A 360 19.54 -0.06 -21.14
CA LYS A 360 20.26 -1.31 -20.84
C LYS A 360 19.31 -2.40 -20.35
N HIS A 361 18.29 -2.00 -19.58
CA HIS A 361 17.33 -2.91 -18.98
C HIS A 361 15.93 -2.33 -19.04
N LEU A 362 14.98 -3.11 -19.51
CA LEU A 362 13.56 -2.83 -19.42
C LEU A 362 12.82 -4.12 -19.10
N THR A 363 12.13 -4.15 -17.97
CA THR A 363 11.31 -5.29 -17.57
C THR A 363 9.88 -4.83 -17.36
N PHE A 364 8.91 -5.55 -17.91
CA PHE A 364 7.49 -5.34 -17.63
C PHE A 364 6.70 -6.63 -17.76
N ARG A 365 5.44 -6.61 -17.33
CA ARG A 365 4.59 -7.79 -17.27
C ARG A 365 3.34 -7.65 -18.13
N VAL A 366 2.95 -8.77 -18.72
CA VAL A 366 1.67 -8.95 -19.42
C VAL A 366 0.83 -9.91 -18.60
N TRP A 367 -0.39 -9.53 -18.31
CA TRP A 367 -1.35 -10.31 -17.55
C TRP A 367 -2.56 -10.66 -18.40
N CYS A 368 -2.90 -11.95 -18.51
CA CYS A 368 -4.15 -12.40 -19.11
C CYS A 368 -5.09 -12.90 -18.02
N ARG A 369 -6.30 -12.34 -17.99
CA ARG A 369 -7.29 -12.68 -16.96
C ARG A 369 -7.73 -14.13 -17.10
N LYS A 370 -7.74 -14.86 -16.00
CA LYS A 370 -8.24 -16.24 -15.93
C LYS A 370 -9.72 -16.34 -16.34
N PRO A 371 -10.15 -17.44 -17.01
CA PRO A 371 -9.36 -18.62 -17.39
C PRO A 371 -8.59 -18.45 -18.70
N GLY A 372 -8.56 -17.24 -19.30
CA GLY A 372 -7.92 -16.96 -20.58
C GLY A 372 -6.42 -17.23 -20.57
N LYS A 373 -5.92 -17.64 -21.73
CA LYS A 373 -4.50 -17.83 -21.99
C LYS A 373 -4.16 -17.38 -23.42
N ALA A 374 -3.02 -16.76 -23.59
CA ALA A 374 -2.54 -16.27 -24.87
C ALA A 374 -1.12 -16.72 -25.15
N ALA A 375 -0.79 -16.91 -26.43
CA ALA A 375 0.57 -16.93 -26.93
C ALA A 375 1.05 -15.51 -27.19
N ILE A 376 2.33 -15.24 -26.99
CA ILE A 376 2.93 -13.91 -27.16
C ILE A 376 3.96 -13.92 -28.31
N ASN A 377 3.98 -12.84 -29.08
CA ASN A 377 4.95 -12.56 -30.12
C ASN A 377 5.41 -11.10 -30.00
N ILE A 378 6.71 -10.85 -30.11
CA ILE A 378 7.32 -9.52 -30.05
C ILE A 378 7.99 -9.23 -31.38
N ILE A 379 7.67 -8.08 -31.97
CA ILE A 379 8.23 -7.61 -33.24
C ILE A 379 9.07 -6.37 -32.94
N SER A 380 10.33 -6.40 -33.37
CA SER A 380 11.27 -5.30 -33.22
C SER A 380 10.98 -4.15 -34.21
N PRO A 381 11.54 -2.96 -34.01
CA PRO A 381 11.39 -1.83 -34.93
C PRO A 381 11.82 -2.13 -36.39
N SER A 382 12.78 -3.05 -36.59
CA SER A 382 13.21 -3.50 -37.93
C SER A 382 12.31 -4.59 -38.54
N GLY A 383 11.28 -5.04 -37.82
CA GLY A 383 10.35 -6.09 -38.24
C GLY A 383 10.81 -7.52 -37.94
N GLN A 384 11.92 -7.73 -37.20
CA GLN A 384 12.30 -9.05 -36.74
C GLN A 384 11.28 -9.57 -35.71
N ASN A 385 10.85 -10.81 -35.88
CA ASN A 385 9.72 -11.43 -35.20
C ASN A 385 10.21 -12.56 -34.30
N SER A 386 9.76 -12.59 -33.01
CA SER A 386 10.09 -13.65 -32.05
C SER A 386 9.38 -14.98 -32.33
N GLN A 387 8.39 -14.98 -33.22
CA GLN A 387 7.35 -16.00 -33.36
C GLN A 387 6.52 -16.19 -32.10
N PHE A 388 5.33 -16.76 -32.22
CA PHE A 388 4.46 -16.98 -31.08
C PHE A 388 5.05 -18.00 -30.09
N ILE A 389 5.25 -17.56 -28.86
CA ILE A 389 5.65 -18.40 -27.74
C ILE A 389 4.37 -18.88 -27.07
N MET A 390 4.16 -20.19 -27.08
CA MET A 390 2.93 -20.82 -26.59
C MET A 390 2.88 -20.83 -25.06
N PRO A 391 1.68 -20.65 -24.46
CA PRO A 391 1.49 -20.78 -23.02
C PRO A 391 1.80 -22.19 -22.54
N LYS A 392 2.54 -22.28 -21.44
CA LYS A 392 2.83 -23.52 -20.70
C LYS A 392 2.79 -23.21 -19.21
N ILE A 393 2.72 -24.24 -18.37
CA ILE A 393 2.81 -24.08 -16.91
C ILE A 393 4.01 -23.23 -16.52
N ARG A 394 5.16 -23.51 -17.14
CA ARG A 394 6.38 -22.68 -17.14
C ARG A 394 7.03 -22.76 -18.50
N ALA A 395 7.26 -21.63 -19.12
CA ALA A 395 8.05 -21.54 -20.34
C ALA A 395 9.09 -20.44 -20.17
N TYR A 396 10.28 -20.68 -20.69
CA TYR A 396 11.33 -19.69 -20.77
C TYR A 396 11.91 -19.71 -22.19
N ARG A 397 12.12 -18.53 -22.76
CA ARG A 397 12.71 -18.40 -24.09
C ARG A 397 13.52 -17.12 -24.20
N THR A 398 14.77 -17.24 -24.63
CA THR A 398 15.62 -16.12 -25.01
C THR A 398 15.52 -15.88 -26.53
N ILE A 399 15.32 -14.63 -26.92
CA ILE A 399 15.25 -14.16 -28.30
C ILE A 399 16.34 -13.10 -28.50
N LYS A 400 17.11 -13.23 -29.61
CA LYS A 400 18.09 -12.23 -30.02
C LYS A 400 17.60 -11.50 -31.27
N TYR A 401 17.41 -10.21 -31.15
CA TYR A 401 17.12 -9.32 -32.27
C TYR A 401 18.43 -8.80 -32.82
N VAL A 402 18.88 -9.44 -33.94
CA VAL A 402 20.22 -9.23 -34.46
C VAL A 402 20.46 -7.80 -34.95
N LYS A 403 19.48 -7.20 -35.63
CA LYS A 403 19.58 -5.83 -36.16
C LYS A 403 19.64 -4.78 -35.06
N GLU A 404 18.84 -4.95 -34.02
CA GLU A 404 18.80 -4.07 -32.85
C GLU A 404 19.89 -4.37 -31.83
N ASN A 405 20.56 -5.51 -31.95
CA ASN A 405 21.49 -6.03 -30.93
C ASN A 405 20.82 -6.04 -29.53
N THR A 406 19.54 -6.41 -29.50
CA THR A 406 18.71 -6.51 -28.29
C THR A 406 18.48 -7.97 -27.95
N THR A 407 18.59 -8.30 -26.67
CA THR A 407 18.18 -9.61 -26.15
C THR A 407 16.88 -9.46 -25.37
N LEU A 408 15.95 -10.37 -25.59
CA LEU A 408 14.68 -10.46 -24.85
C LEU A 408 14.56 -11.84 -24.22
N ASP A 409 14.45 -11.87 -22.91
CA ASP A 409 14.08 -13.06 -22.15
C ASP A 409 12.57 -13.01 -21.84
N VAL A 410 11.86 -14.08 -22.20
CA VAL A 410 10.42 -14.22 -21.95
C VAL A 410 10.18 -15.38 -21.01
N SER A 411 9.58 -15.09 -19.86
CA SER A 411 9.12 -16.10 -18.90
C SER A 411 7.60 -16.14 -18.88
N ILE A 412 6.98 -17.31 -19.04
CA ILE A 412 5.52 -17.48 -19.04
C ILE A 412 5.11 -18.41 -17.91
N PHE A 413 4.11 -17.99 -17.16
CA PHE A 413 3.47 -18.74 -16.07
C PHE A 413 1.97 -18.88 -16.36
N THR A 414 1.48 -20.11 -16.49
CA THR A 414 0.07 -20.38 -16.82
C THR A 414 -0.41 -21.62 -16.04
N PRO A 415 -1.14 -21.46 -14.91
CA PRO A 415 -1.42 -20.19 -14.21
C PRO A 415 -0.21 -19.67 -13.42
N GLU A 416 -0.21 -18.36 -13.11
CA GLU A 416 0.64 -17.78 -12.08
C GLU A 416 0.14 -18.23 -10.69
N ALA A 417 1.06 -18.51 -9.76
CA ALA A 417 0.78 -19.26 -8.54
C ALA A 417 -0.13 -18.52 -7.52
N VAL A 418 -0.09 -17.20 -7.51
CA VAL A 418 -0.78 -16.38 -6.50
C VAL A 418 -2.16 -15.94 -6.97
N THR A 419 -2.25 -15.40 -8.19
CA THR A 419 -3.49 -14.82 -8.74
C THR A 419 -4.31 -15.83 -9.54
N GLY A 420 -3.67 -16.87 -10.07
CA GLY A 420 -4.25 -17.82 -11.01
C GLY A 420 -4.40 -17.28 -12.44
N ASN A 421 -4.01 -16.05 -12.70
CA ASN A 421 -3.95 -15.45 -14.02
C ASN A 421 -2.77 -16.03 -14.82
N GLN A 422 -2.75 -15.85 -16.14
CA GLN A 422 -1.52 -16.03 -16.89
C GLN A 422 -0.68 -14.77 -16.74
N MET A 423 0.61 -14.95 -16.43
CA MET A 423 1.59 -13.88 -16.39
C MET A 423 2.75 -14.17 -17.36
N MET A 424 3.16 -13.15 -18.09
CA MET A 424 4.35 -13.18 -18.93
C MET A 424 5.27 -12.05 -18.49
N VAL A 425 6.53 -12.37 -18.19
CA VAL A 425 7.56 -11.39 -17.85
C VAL A 425 8.44 -11.21 -19.09
N LEU A 426 8.59 -9.97 -19.52
CA LEU A 426 9.45 -9.59 -20.62
C LEU A 426 10.64 -8.80 -20.07
N GLU A 427 11.84 -9.34 -20.24
CA GLU A 427 13.09 -8.76 -19.74
C GLU A 427 13.99 -8.45 -20.94
N PHE A 428 14.06 -7.17 -21.30
CA PHE A 428 14.90 -6.68 -22.37
C PHE A 428 16.28 -6.27 -21.86
N SER A 429 17.31 -6.69 -22.57
CA SER A 429 18.67 -6.20 -22.44
C SER A 429 19.08 -5.43 -23.69
N ASP A 430 19.63 -4.23 -23.51
CA ASP A 430 20.08 -3.33 -24.60
C ASP A 430 18.94 -2.99 -25.60
N ILE A 431 17.74 -2.70 -25.10
CA ILE A 431 16.60 -2.36 -25.96
C ILE A 431 16.85 -1.07 -26.72
N LYS A 432 16.67 -1.13 -28.05
CA LYS A 432 16.93 0.01 -28.95
C LYS A 432 15.68 0.86 -29.18
N PRO A 433 15.87 2.15 -29.50
CA PRO A 433 14.77 3.06 -29.79
C PRO A 433 13.96 2.61 -31.01
N GLY A 434 12.69 2.98 -31.00
CA GLY A 434 11.72 2.68 -32.05
C GLY A 434 10.41 2.13 -31.48
N ILE A 435 9.55 1.64 -32.38
CA ILE A 435 8.25 1.08 -32.02
C ILE A 435 8.39 -0.44 -31.94
N TRP A 436 8.19 -0.99 -30.75
CA TRP A 436 8.12 -2.42 -30.48
C TRP A 436 6.67 -2.86 -30.45
N THR A 437 6.31 -3.92 -31.19
CA THR A 437 4.95 -4.44 -31.24
C THR A 437 4.82 -5.71 -30.40
N ILE A 438 3.93 -5.68 -29.43
CA ILE A 438 3.58 -6.81 -28.57
C ILE A 438 2.27 -7.39 -29.09
N GLN A 439 2.31 -8.64 -29.58
CA GLN A 439 1.14 -9.34 -30.10
C GLN A 439 0.73 -10.45 -29.16
N LEU A 440 -0.55 -10.50 -28.82
CA LEU A 440 -1.15 -11.59 -28.05
C LEU A 440 -2.17 -12.32 -28.91
N LYS A 441 -2.02 -13.65 -28.98
CA LYS A 441 -2.93 -14.52 -29.73
C LYS A 441 -3.65 -15.45 -28.78
N SER A 442 -5.00 -15.36 -28.76
CA SER A 442 -5.83 -16.22 -27.92
C SER A 442 -5.55 -17.71 -28.15
N GLN A 443 -5.42 -18.43 -27.04
CA GLN A 443 -5.35 -19.88 -26.95
C GLN A 443 -6.53 -20.42 -26.11
N HIS A 444 -7.63 -19.66 -26.06
CA HIS A 444 -8.85 -19.96 -25.33
C HIS A 444 -10.07 -19.61 -26.17
N ASP A 445 -11.17 -20.35 -26.01
CA ASP A 445 -12.37 -20.15 -26.80
C ASP A 445 -13.23 -18.99 -26.29
N ASP A 446 -13.28 -18.79 -24.96
CA ASP A 446 -14.01 -17.70 -24.34
C ASP A 446 -13.22 -16.38 -24.39
N SER A 447 -13.97 -15.27 -24.36
CA SER A 447 -13.38 -13.95 -24.33
C SER A 447 -12.68 -13.68 -22.98
N PHE A 448 -11.53 -13.05 -23.05
CA PHE A 448 -10.80 -12.58 -21.87
C PHE A 448 -10.02 -11.33 -22.16
N ARG A 449 -9.79 -10.54 -21.11
CA ARG A 449 -8.98 -9.32 -21.16
C ARG A 449 -7.53 -9.65 -20.89
N TYR A 450 -6.61 -8.96 -21.58
CA TYR A 450 -5.22 -8.81 -21.17
C TYR A 450 -4.88 -7.36 -20.87
N ASP A 451 -3.87 -7.19 -20.01
CA ASP A 451 -3.36 -5.89 -19.58
C ASP A 451 -1.83 -5.94 -19.57
N ILE A 452 -1.21 -4.82 -19.94
CA ILE A 452 0.25 -4.63 -19.94
C ILE A 452 0.54 -3.31 -19.23
N TRP A 453 1.30 -3.35 -18.15
CA TRP A 453 1.76 -2.14 -17.47
C TRP A 453 3.27 -2.01 -17.60
N LEU A 454 3.71 -0.83 -18.00
CA LEU A 454 5.10 -0.40 -17.91
C LEU A 454 5.47 -0.10 -16.45
N PRO A 455 6.74 -0.14 -16.07
CA PRO A 455 7.22 0.42 -14.83
C PRO A 455 6.76 1.88 -14.63
N PRO A 456 6.75 2.40 -13.40
CA PRO A 456 6.37 3.79 -13.14
C PRO A 456 7.15 4.77 -14.02
N LYS A 457 6.47 5.79 -14.55
CA LYS A 457 7.05 6.74 -15.53
C LYS A 457 8.36 7.38 -15.06
N GLU A 458 8.51 7.58 -13.75
CA GLU A 458 9.69 8.17 -13.12
C GLU A 458 10.94 7.30 -13.28
N THR A 459 10.76 6.00 -13.56
CA THR A 459 11.82 5.00 -13.75
C THR A 459 12.15 4.75 -15.22
N LEU A 460 11.53 5.49 -16.12
CA LEU A 460 11.66 5.33 -17.57
C LEU A 460 12.11 6.64 -18.22
N PRO A 461 12.79 6.59 -19.37
CA PRO A 461 13.02 7.77 -20.20
C PRO A 461 11.70 8.41 -20.64
N ASP A 462 11.64 9.73 -20.65
CA ASP A 462 10.48 10.48 -21.13
C ASP A 462 10.09 10.04 -22.55
N GLY A 463 8.80 9.80 -22.76
CA GLY A 463 8.27 9.30 -24.03
C GLY A 463 8.27 7.77 -24.17
N THR A 464 8.70 7.01 -23.17
CA THR A 464 8.48 5.57 -23.11
C THR A 464 7.01 5.32 -22.76
N GLN A 465 6.20 4.91 -23.74
CA GLN A 465 4.74 4.82 -23.58
C GLN A 465 4.10 3.92 -24.64
N PHE A 466 2.88 3.47 -24.40
CA PHE A 466 2.06 2.87 -25.45
C PHE A 466 1.48 3.93 -26.39
N LEU A 467 1.39 3.63 -27.69
CA LEU A 467 0.82 4.55 -28.67
C LEU A 467 -0.70 4.61 -28.57
N ASN A 468 -1.34 3.52 -28.14
CA ASN A 468 -2.77 3.43 -27.91
C ASN A 468 -3.02 2.98 -26.45
N PRO A 469 -2.80 3.86 -25.45
CA PRO A 469 -2.93 3.50 -24.05
C PRO A 469 -4.40 3.34 -23.62
N ASP A 470 -4.64 2.46 -22.65
CA ASP A 470 -5.89 2.43 -21.88
C ASP A 470 -5.80 3.49 -20.77
N PRO A 471 -6.71 4.48 -20.71
CA PRO A 471 -6.65 5.55 -19.71
C PRO A 471 -7.07 5.10 -18.30
N TYR A 472 -7.61 3.89 -18.16
CA TYR A 472 -8.10 3.36 -16.91
C TYR A 472 -7.17 2.29 -16.34
N VAL A 473 -7.42 1.90 -15.08
CA VAL A 473 -6.58 0.95 -14.30
C VAL A 473 -5.13 1.43 -14.26
N THR A 474 -4.96 2.74 -14.11
CA THR A 474 -3.66 3.42 -14.04
C THR A 474 -3.25 3.77 -12.60
N PHE A 475 -3.97 3.29 -11.62
CA PHE A 475 -3.59 3.42 -10.22
C PHE A 475 -2.40 2.52 -9.87
N THR A 476 -1.73 2.83 -8.76
CA THR A 476 -0.58 2.05 -8.29
C THR A 476 -0.97 1.05 -7.20
N ILE A 477 -0.29 -0.08 -7.16
CA ILE A 477 -0.38 -1.04 -6.07
C ILE A 477 0.41 -0.46 -4.86
N PRO A 478 -0.17 -0.45 -3.64
CA PRO A 478 -1.20 -1.40 -3.16
C PRO A 478 -2.66 -0.92 -3.16
N ALA A 479 -3.03 0.13 -3.89
CA ALA A 479 -4.39 0.69 -3.86
C ALA A 479 -5.51 -0.29 -4.30
N ALA A 480 -5.17 -1.40 -4.98
CA ALA A 480 -6.11 -2.48 -5.27
C ALA A 480 -6.59 -3.26 -4.03
N THR A 481 -6.00 -3.02 -2.86
CA THR A 481 -6.36 -3.73 -1.62
C THR A 481 -7.82 -3.44 -1.25
N ARG A 482 -8.66 -4.49 -1.18
CA ARG A 482 -10.10 -4.37 -0.96
C ARG A 482 -10.44 -3.62 0.32
N ASN A 483 -9.83 -4.04 1.43
CA ASN A 483 -10.16 -3.54 2.77
C ASN A 483 -9.41 -2.25 3.14
N ALA A 484 -8.26 -1.94 2.52
CA ALA A 484 -7.59 -0.67 2.69
C ALA A 484 -8.41 0.47 2.05
N LEU A 485 -8.20 1.70 2.51
CA LEU A 485 -8.76 2.87 1.88
C LEU A 485 -7.78 3.39 0.82
N ALA A 486 -8.24 3.52 -0.42
CA ALA A 486 -7.48 4.09 -1.52
C ALA A 486 -8.04 5.47 -1.90
N THR A 487 -7.17 6.46 -1.99
CA THR A 487 -7.57 7.84 -2.30
C THR A 487 -6.89 8.37 -3.55
N SER A 488 -7.69 8.83 -4.51
CA SER A 488 -7.26 9.67 -5.63
C SER A 488 -7.12 11.14 -5.18
N TYR A 489 -6.67 12.01 -6.06
CA TYR A 489 -6.53 13.42 -5.71
C TYR A 489 -7.06 14.37 -6.77
N TYR A 490 -7.49 15.54 -6.33
CA TYR A 490 -8.06 16.59 -7.16
C TYR A 490 -7.49 17.97 -6.82
N ASP A 491 -7.58 18.89 -7.78
CA ASP A 491 -7.31 20.30 -7.56
C ASP A 491 -8.51 20.93 -6.84
N GLN A 492 -8.31 21.30 -5.59
CA GLN A 492 -9.35 21.88 -4.75
C GLN A 492 -9.75 23.28 -5.19
N THR A 493 -8.88 24.01 -5.88
CA THR A 493 -9.15 25.35 -6.41
C THR A 493 -10.04 25.28 -7.63
N LEU A 494 -9.75 24.33 -8.54
CA LEU A 494 -10.51 24.13 -9.77
C LEU A 494 -11.71 23.18 -9.58
N ASN A 495 -11.76 22.47 -8.45
CA ASN A 495 -12.71 21.39 -8.17
C ASN A 495 -12.75 20.33 -9.30
N ALA A 496 -11.58 19.94 -9.79
CA ALA A 496 -11.37 19.05 -10.92
C ALA A 496 -10.34 17.97 -10.61
N ILE A 497 -10.55 16.74 -11.12
CA ILE A 497 -9.54 15.67 -11.05
C ILE A 497 -8.28 16.12 -11.78
N VAL A 498 -7.14 15.77 -11.19
CA VAL A 498 -5.83 16.00 -11.81
C VAL A 498 -5.55 14.88 -12.80
N SER A 499 -5.04 15.20 -13.97
CA SER A 499 -4.79 14.23 -15.06
C SER A 499 -3.83 13.11 -14.64
N GLU A 500 -2.88 13.43 -13.78
CA GLU A 500 -1.87 12.51 -13.23
C GLU A 500 -2.46 11.54 -12.22
N SER A 501 -3.59 11.88 -11.58
CA SER A 501 -4.24 10.97 -10.61
C SER A 501 -4.57 9.64 -11.27
N GLY A 502 -4.19 8.54 -10.62
CA GLY A 502 -4.56 7.20 -11.08
C GLY A 502 -6.07 7.04 -11.25
N LYS A 503 -6.50 6.16 -12.15
CA LYS A 503 -7.90 5.91 -12.48
C LYS A 503 -8.25 4.43 -12.29
N GLY A 504 -9.42 4.15 -11.69
CA GLY A 504 -9.93 2.81 -11.44
C GLY A 504 -10.87 2.32 -12.56
N PHE A 505 -11.79 1.35 -12.34
CA PHE A 505 -11.84 0.50 -11.17
C PHE A 505 -10.75 -0.58 -11.20
N THR A 506 -10.72 -1.48 -10.20
CA THR A 506 -9.84 -2.65 -10.28
C THR A 506 -10.32 -3.60 -11.38
N LEU A 507 -9.47 -4.55 -11.78
CA LEU A 507 -9.86 -5.58 -12.77
C LEU A 507 -10.99 -6.48 -12.27
N GLU A 508 -11.16 -6.65 -10.96
CA GLU A 508 -12.30 -7.37 -10.35
C GLU A 508 -13.55 -6.48 -10.13
N ASN A 509 -13.59 -5.31 -10.78
CA ASN A 509 -14.66 -4.34 -10.66
C ASN A 509 -14.93 -3.86 -9.22
N ILE A 510 -13.93 -3.96 -8.34
CA ILE A 510 -13.99 -3.33 -7.02
C ILE A 510 -13.88 -1.82 -7.25
N ILE A 511 -14.80 -1.08 -6.63
CA ILE A 511 -14.79 0.38 -6.72
C ILE A 511 -13.55 0.91 -6.03
N LYS A 512 -12.66 1.47 -6.83
CA LYS A 512 -11.43 2.18 -6.45
C LYS A 512 -11.21 3.33 -7.45
N PRO A 513 -10.82 4.53 -6.99
CA PRO A 513 -10.52 4.88 -5.60
C PRO A 513 -11.77 4.74 -4.72
N ASP A 514 -11.59 4.65 -3.40
CA ASP A 514 -12.72 4.68 -2.46
C ASP A 514 -13.31 6.10 -2.41
N LEU A 515 -12.46 7.10 -2.29
CA LEU A 515 -12.81 8.52 -2.34
C LEU A 515 -11.65 9.34 -2.91
N THR A 516 -11.85 10.62 -3.07
CA THR A 516 -10.82 11.57 -3.49
C THR A 516 -10.62 12.65 -2.43
N ALA A 517 -9.38 13.15 -2.31
CA ALA A 517 -9.04 14.22 -1.37
C ALA A 517 -8.24 15.33 -2.07
N PRO A 518 -8.16 16.53 -1.48
CA PRO A 518 -7.35 17.61 -2.03
C PRO A 518 -5.90 17.18 -2.21
N GLY A 519 -5.33 17.53 -3.32
CA GLY A 519 -3.99 17.11 -3.66
C GLY A 519 -3.14 18.12 -4.45
N ILE A 520 -3.45 19.42 -4.51
CA ILE A 520 -2.72 20.46 -5.29
C ILE A 520 -2.33 21.67 -4.44
N ASN A 521 -1.03 21.99 -4.34
CA ASN A 521 -0.46 23.16 -3.63
C ASN A 521 -0.76 23.23 -2.12
N LEU A 522 -0.64 22.16 -1.30
CA LEU A 522 -0.79 22.22 0.15
C LEU A 522 0.50 22.71 0.83
N LYS A 523 0.40 23.36 1.95
CA LYS A 523 1.51 23.88 2.73
C LYS A 523 2.09 22.80 3.66
N ALA A 524 3.32 22.50 3.60
CA ALA A 524 3.99 21.52 4.43
C ALA A 524 5.33 22.07 4.94
N THR A 525 5.90 21.43 5.94
CA THR A 525 7.26 21.71 6.34
C THR A 525 8.25 20.79 5.61
N SER A 526 9.41 21.30 5.28
CA SER A 526 10.54 20.53 4.73
C SER A 526 11.60 20.28 5.79
N PRO A 527 12.54 19.37 5.56
CA PRO A 527 13.73 19.25 6.39
C PRO A 527 14.42 20.62 6.59
N GLY A 528 14.79 20.88 7.84
CA GLY A 528 15.30 22.20 8.24
C GLY A 528 14.21 23.24 8.55
N GLY A 529 12.94 22.85 8.61
CA GLY A 529 11.83 23.69 9.10
C GLY A 529 11.34 24.76 8.11
N LYS A 530 11.68 24.66 6.82
CA LYS A 530 11.20 25.60 5.81
C LYS A 530 9.78 25.22 5.34
N THR A 531 8.94 26.22 5.17
CA THR A 531 7.63 26.03 4.53
C THR A 531 7.79 25.85 3.03
N VAL A 532 7.14 24.83 2.49
CA VAL A 532 7.11 24.50 1.07
C VAL A 532 5.69 24.24 0.61
N PHE A 533 5.51 24.27 -0.72
CA PHE A 533 4.28 23.89 -1.37
C PHE A 533 4.51 22.62 -2.19
N VAL A 534 3.66 21.65 -2.03
CA VAL A 534 3.88 20.28 -2.54
C VAL A 534 2.63 19.68 -3.20
N SER A 535 2.67 18.75 -4.24
CA SER A 535 1.56 18.20 -5.09
C SER A 535 1.59 16.68 -5.34
N GLY A 536 0.45 15.95 -5.23
CA GLY A 536 0.32 14.55 -5.65
C GLY A 536 -0.53 13.64 -4.75
N SER A 537 -0.55 12.38 -5.07
CA SER A 537 -1.35 11.36 -4.40
C SER A 537 -1.00 11.20 -2.91
N SER A 538 0.28 11.33 -2.54
CA SER A 538 0.75 11.13 -1.15
C SER A 538 0.13 12.11 -0.16
N CYS A 539 -0.16 13.34 -0.61
CA CYS A 539 -0.79 14.31 0.28
C CYS A 539 -2.27 14.10 0.47
N ALA A 540 -2.97 13.76 -0.59
CA ALA A 540 -4.35 13.31 -0.45
C ALA A 540 -4.42 12.15 0.55
N THR A 541 -3.45 11.23 0.47
CA THR A 541 -3.30 10.11 1.40
C THR A 541 -3.05 10.60 2.83
N ALA A 542 -2.17 11.58 3.02
CA ALA A 542 -1.87 12.16 4.32
C ALA A 542 -3.07 12.92 4.91
N VAL A 543 -3.83 13.66 4.10
CA VAL A 543 -5.08 14.33 4.53
C VAL A 543 -6.09 13.30 5.02
N VAL A 544 -6.32 12.23 4.26
CA VAL A 544 -7.25 11.16 4.65
C VAL A 544 -6.77 10.44 5.91
N ALA A 545 -5.46 10.21 6.03
CA ALA A 545 -4.90 9.57 7.22
C ALA A 545 -5.10 10.41 8.48
N GLY A 546 -4.89 11.71 8.40
CA GLY A 546 -5.22 12.63 9.47
C GLY A 546 -6.71 12.62 9.82
N ALA A 547 -7.59 12.63 8.82
CA ALA A 547 -9.04 12.54 9.03
C ALA A 547 -9.45 11.24 9.75
N ILE A 548 -8.83 10.11 9.40
CA ILE A 548 -9.06 8.84 10.10
C ILE A 548 -8.47 8.88 11.51
N ALA A 549 -7.34 9.56 11.74
CA ALA A 549 -6.81 9.73 13.09
C ALA A 549 -7.78 10.51 13.99
N LEU A 550 -8.46 11.53 13.46
CA LEU A 550 -9.55 12.23 14.19
C LEU A 550 -10.74 11.28 14.45
N LEU A 551 -11.14 10.47 13.48
CA LEU A 551 -12.18 9.46 13.67
C LEU A 551 -11.78 8.39 14.70
N PHE A 552 -10.52 7.96 14.73
CA PHE A 552 -10.02 6.99 15.70
C PHE A 552 -9.95 7.57 17.10
N GLN A 553 -9.62 8.86 17.25
CA GLN A 553 -9.75 9.53 18.52
C GLN A 553 -11.21 9.49 18.98
N TRP A 554 -12.14 9.98 18.17
CA TRP A 554 -13.56 9.95 18.51
C TRP A 554 -14.07 8.55 18.84
N GLY A 555 -13.78 7.58 17.98
CA GLY A 555 -14.32 6.22 18.11
C GLY A 555 -13.64 5.42 19.21
N ILE A 556 -12.32 5.32 19.17
CA ILE A 556 -11.55 4.40 20.00
C ILE A 556 -11.11 5.03 21.31
N ILE A 557 -10.50 6.22 21.25
CA ILE A 557 -9.95 6.89 22.44
C ILE A 557 -11.09 7.43 23.31
N ASP A 558 -12.03 8.15 22.70
CA ASP A 558 -13.20 8.73 23.38
C ASP A 558 -14.35 7.71 23.54
N LYS A 559 -14.12 6.44 23.11
CA LYS A 559 -14.97 5.25 23.34
C LYS A 559 -16.37 5.30 22.71
N ASN A 560 -16.58 6.09 21.67
CA ASN A 560 -17.86 6.11 20.94
C ASN A 560 -18.03 4.88 20.06
N ASP A 561 -16.93 4.33 19.50
CA ASP A 561 -16.90 3.12 18.67
C ASP A 561 -15.56 2.38 18.76
N ILE A 562 -15.38 1.60 19.81
CA ILE A 562 -14.13 0.89 20.13
C ILE A 562 -13.79 -0.24 19.15
N SER A 563 -14.72 -0.61 18.25
CA SER A 563 -14.51 -1.69 17.28
C SER A 563 -14.00 -1.19 15.93
N MET A 564 -13.62 0.08 15.83
CA MET A 564 -13.15 0.67 14.58
C MET A 564 -11.90 -0.01 14.03
N ASN A 565 -11.88 -0.15 12.73
CA ASN A 565 -10.77 -0.60 11.89
C ASN A 565 -10.83 0.15 10.55
N THR A 566 -9.95 -0.21 9.59
CA THR A 566 -9.94 0.42 8.27
C THR A 566 -11.31 0.36 7.58
N ILE A 567 -11.96 -0.80 7.61
CA ILE A 567 -13.22 -1.04 6.88
C ILE A 567 -14.31 -0.10 7.41
N LYS A 568 -14.43 -0.02 8.73
CA LYS A 568 -15.46 0.79 9.38
C LYS A 568 -15.21 2.29 9.22
N ALA A 569 -13.96 2.74 9.43
CA ALA A 569 -13.56 4.12 9.19
C ALA A 569 -13.81 4.53 7.74
N LYS A 570 -13.45 3.66 6.78
CA LYS A 570 -13.75 3.86 5.37
C LYS A 570 -15.24 4.03 5.12
N CYS A 571 -16.09 3.16 5.65
CA CYS A 571 -17.54 3.29 5.48
C CYS A 571 -18.07 4.62 6.00
N TYR A 572 -17.65 5.06 7.18
CA TYR A 572 -18.07 6.38 7.71
C TYR A 572 -17.67 7.52 6.77
N LEU A 573 -16.41 7.53 6.28
CA LEU A 573 -15.97 8.53 5.33
C LEU A 573 -16.77 8.50 4.03
N LEU A 574 -17.06 7.30 3.47
CA LEU A 574 -17.80 7.17 2.22
C LEU A 574 -19.23 7.70 2.32
N TYR A 575 -19.91 7.43 3.43
CA TYR A 575 -21.23 7.99 3.69
C TYR A 575 -21.21 9.52 3.85
N GLY A 576 -20.08 10.07 4.33
CA GLY A 576 -19.85 11.49 4.50
C GLY A 576 -19.51 12.25 3.22
N THR A 577 -19.05 11.58 2.16
CA THR A 577 -18.50 12.26 0.98
C THR A 577 -19.39 13.31 0.36
N SER A 578 -18.80 14.44 -0.03
CA SER A 578 -19.47 15.44 -0.85
C SER A 578 -19.37 15.07 -2.34
N LYS A 579 -20.41 15.41 -3.11
CA LYS A 579 -20.57 15.02 -4.51
C LYS A 579 -20.75 16.23 -5.40
N ARG A 580 -20.15 16.23 -6.58
CA ARG A 580 -20.41 17.23 -7.62
C ARG A 580 -21.71 16.86 -8.34
N SER A 581 -22.56 17.83 -8.60
CA SER A 581 -23.86 17.59 -9.27
C SER A 581 -23.76 17.14 -10.73
N ILE A 582 -22.59 17.36 -11.36
CA ILE A 582 -22.34 17.04 -12.77
C ILE A 582 -21.83 15.61 -12.97
N ASP A 583 -21.48 14.88 -11.90
CA ASP A 583 -20.88 13.56 -11.98
C ASP A 583 -21.84 12.48 -11.46
N SER A 584 -21.71 11.30 -12.03
CA SER A 584 -22.34 10.08 -11.49
C SER A 584 -21.38 9.37 -10.55
N TYR A 585 -21.88 8.82 -9.44
CA TYR A 585 -21.10 8.14 -8.43
C TYR A 585 -21.63 6.73 -8.13
N PRO A 586 -20.76 5.73 -7.84
CA PRO A 586 -19.29 5.85 -7.87
C PRO A 586 -18.74 5.88 -9.29
N ASN A 587 -17.57 6.50 -9.49
CA ASN A 587 -16.88 6.51 -10.76
C ASN A 587 -15.36 6.27 -10.62
N LYS A 588 -14.68 6.11 -11.76
CA LYS A 588 -13.29 5.66 -11.82
C LYS A 588 -12.25 6.69 -11.38
N GLU A 589 -12.64 7.94 -11.22
CA GLU A 589 -11.76 9.07 -10.87
C GLU A 589 -12.03 9.59 -9.45
N TRP A 590 -13.30 9.74 -9.08
CA TRP A 590 -13.74 10.30 -7.81
C TRP A 590 -14.11 9.25 -6.76
N GLY A 591 -14.19 7.97 -7.14
CA GLY A 591 -14.74 6.92 -6.28
C GLY A 591 -16.17 7.26 -5.84
N TRP A 592 -16.41 7.29 -4.54
CA TRP A 592 -17.72 7.64 -3.96
C TRP A 592 -17.92 9.15 -3.76
N GLY A 593 -16.89 9.96 -4.00
CA GLY A 593 -16.93 11.42 -3.88
C GLY A 593 -15.72 11.99 -3.18
N LYS A 594 -15.80 13.28 -2.84
CA LYS A 594 -14.73 14.01 -2.16
C LYS A 594 -14.78 13.77 -0.65
N LEU A 595 -13.62 13.71 -0.02
CA LEU A 595 -13.51 13.72 1.44
C LEU A 595 -14.25 14.93 2.02
N ASP A 596 -15.13 14.66 2.98
CA ASP A 596 -15.89 15.65 3.72
C ASP A 596 -16.08 15.14 5.16
N LEU A 597 -15.23 15.63 6.06
CA LEU A 597 -15.23 15.14 7.44
C LEU A 597 -16.43 15.66 8.24
N GLU A 598 -16.89 16.88 7.97
CA GLU A 598 -18.13 17.40 8.56
C GLU A 598 -19.33 16.57 8.09
N GLY A 599 -19.42 16.29 6.79
CA GLY A 599 -20.43 15.39 6.25
C GLY A 599 -20.40 13.99 6.87
N THR A 600 -19.19 13.50 7.24
CA THR A 600 -19.02 12.24 7.96
C THR A 600 -19.63 12.28 9.35
N PHE A 601 -19.34 13.32 10.13
CA PHE A 601 -19.92 13.47 11.48
C PHE A 601 -21.41 13.79 11.43
N ASN A 602 -21.89 14.54 10.44
CA ASN A 602 -23.32 14.74 10.18
C ASN A 602 -24.04 13.43 9.88
N PHE A 603 -23.40 12.51 9.13
CA PHE A 603 -23.93 11.16 8.94
C PHE A 603 -23.99 10.36 10.24
N ILE A 604 -22.90 10.37 11.01
CA ILE A 604 -22.81 9.67 12.30
C ILE A 604 -23.87 10.16 13.30
N SER A 605 -24.10 11.47 13.36
CA SER A 605 -25.08 12.08 14.26
C SER A 605 -26.55 11.91 13.79
N GLY A 606 -26.78 11.34 12.61
CA GLY A 606 -28.13 11.23 12.04
C GLY A 606 -28.70 12.53 11.48
N ASN A 607 -27.95 13.62 11.46
CA ASN A 607 -28.41 14.97 11.03
C ASN A 607 -28.55 15.14 9.51
N ARG A 608 -28.33 14.11 8.69
CA ARG A 608 -28.64 14.17 7.25
C ARG A 608 -30.11 13.93 7.02
N GLY A 609 -30.86 14.99 6.82
CA GLY A 609 -32.26 14.97 6.38
C GLY A 609 -32.42 14.49 4.93
N TYR A 610 -32.04 13.24 4.61
CA TYR A 610 -32.27 12.63 3.31
C TYR A 610 -33.04 11.32 3.46
N ALA A 611 -34.29 11.36 3.05
CA ALA A 611 -35.28 10.29 3.07
C ALA A 611 -35.03 9.15 2.03
N ILE A 612 -33.81 8.83 1.66
CA ILE A 612 -33.56 7.81 0.60
C ILE A 612 -33.04 6.48 1.14
N PHE A 613 -32.70 6.38 2.43
CA PHE A 613 -32.16 5.14 3.02
C PHE A 613 -32.81 4.79 4.37
N SER A 614 -34.15 4.84 4.46
CA SER A 614 -34.86 4.56 5.73
C SER A 614 -34.50 3.17 6.31
N ASP A 615 -34.36 2.16 5.50
CA ASP A 615 -34.09 0.79 5.94
C ASP A 615 -32.64 0.57 6.40
N TYR A 616 -31.68 1.29 5.79
CA TYR A 616 -30.25 1.23 6.19
C TYR A 616 -29.96 2.04 7.46
N ILE A 617 -30.62 3.18 7.62
CA ILE A 617 -30.49 4.03 8.82
C ILE A 617 -31.01 3.29 10.06
N GLU A 618 -32.10 2.53 9.95
CA GLU A 618 -32.64 1.74 11.06
C GLU A 618 -31.68 0.64 11.53
N TYR A 619 -30.97 0.00 10.60
CA TYR A 619 -29.97 -1.02 10.92
C TYR A 619 -28.75 -0.44 11.64
N PHE A 620 -28.25 0.70 11.21
CA PHE A 620 -27.10 1.36 11.83
C PHE A 620 -27.44 2.05 13.14
N ASN A 621 -28.60 2.70 13.26
CA ASN A 621 -29.03 3.35 14.50
C ASN A 621 -29.23 2.37 15.67
N LYS A 622 -29.57 1.12 15.41
CA LYS A 622 -29.72 0.08 16.47
C LYS A 622 -28.37 -0.36 17.06
N ASN A 623 -27.27 -0.09 16.38
CA ASN A 623 -25.92 -0.56 16.75
C ASN A 623 -24.92 0.59 16.97
N LEU A 624 -25.31 1.83 16.77
CA LEU A 624 -24.44 3.00 16.96
C LEU A 624 -24.70 3.62 18.34
N PHE A 625 -23.80 3.39 19.28
CA PHE A 625 -23.82 4.04 20.59
C PHE A 625 -23.04 5.36 20.50
N ILE A 626 -23.73 6.47 20.28
CA ILE A 626 -23.14 7.80 20.38
C ILE A 626 -23.18 8.19 21.85
N ARG A 627 -22.03 8.41 22.47
CA ARG A 627 -21.94 8.94 23.82
C ARG A 627 -22.14 10.46 23.75
N ILE A 628 -23.32 10.92 24.04
CA ILE A 628 -23.61 12.36 24.20
C ILE A 628 -22.95 12.79 25.52
N PRO A 629 -22.14 13.87 25.55
CA PRO A 629 -21.66 14.44 26.80
C PRO A 629 -22.85 14.74 27.72
N LYS A 630 -22.68 14.51 29.01
CA LYS A 630 -23.74 14.62 30.01
C LYS A 630 -24.40 15.98 30.02
N GLU A 631 -23.66 17.02 29.65
CA GLU A 631 -24.10 18.44 29.56
C GLU A 631 -25.06 18.72 28.39
N LEU A 632 -25.10 17.83 27.37
CA LEU A 632 -26.06 17.94 26.24
C LEU A 632 -27.26 16.99 26.38
N GLY A 633 -27.18 16.01 27.28
CA GLY A 633 -28.25 15.03 27.50
C GLY A 633 -29.46 15.60 28.22
N ASP A 634 -29.26 16.62 29.05
CA ASP A 634 -30.32 17.21 29.86
C ASP A 634 -31.23 18.13 29.02
N ASP A 635 -30.69 18.75 27.94
CA ASP A 635 -31.47 19.64 27.05
C ASP A 635 -32.31 18.89 25.98
N ILE A 636 -32.06 17.60 25.74
CA ILE A 636 -32.76 16.82 24.70
C ILE A 636 -34.06 16.17 25.24
N TYR A 637 -34.19 16.05 26.56
CA TYR A 637 -35.38 15.45 27.18
C TYR A 637 -36.48 16.47 27.60
N GLU A 638 -36.25 17.79 27.43
CA GLU A 638 -37.21 18.83 27.72
C GLU A 638 -37.84 19.50 26.47
N SER A 639 -37.59 19.01 25.25
CA SER A 639 -38.17 19.56 24.01
C SER A 639 -39.15 18.59 23.34
#